data_f7926ead77521ee300cdfa2d1ead7070
#
_entry.id   f7926ead77521ee300cdfa2d1ead7070
#
_cell.length_a   1.000
_cell.length_b   1.000
_cell.length_c   1.000
_cell.angle_alpha   90.00
_cell.angle_beta   90.00
_cell.angle_gamma   90.00
#
_symmetry.space_group_name_H-M   'P 1'
#
loop_
_entity.id
_entity.type
_entity.pdbx_description
1 polymer ?
#
loop_
_entity_poly.entity_id
_entity_poly.type
_entity_poly.pdbx_seq_one_letter_code
_entity_poly.pdbx_strand_id
1 'polypeptide(L)'
;MPEAWTGNLIGKMHNKGITYDDLAEEMGVTKSYISMILNGKRKPPGIRGRMDTAVNTIVQRRNGIAADDLLLENDTTEQVQ
;
A
#
# COMPACT_ATOMS: atom_id res chain seq x y z
N MET A 1 16.78 8.13 -14.36
CA MET A 1 16.92 7.73 -12.96
C MET A 1 15.60 7.86 -12.21
N PRO A 2 15.31 6.94 -11.30
CA PRO A 2 14.10 7.08 -10.46
C PRO A 2 14.23 8.31 -9.57
N GLU A 3 13.11 8.88 -9.24
CA GLU A 3 13.07 10.01 -8.34
C GLU A 3 13.21 9.52 -6.88
N ALA A 4 13.58 10.44 -6.00
CA ALA A 4 13.83 10.09 -4.60
C ALA A 4 12.59 9.47 -3.93
N TRP A 5 11.39 9.94 -4.30
CA TRP A 5 10.17 9.42 -3.69
C TRP A 5 9.94 7.95 -4.01
N THR A 6 10.40 7.47 -5.18
CA THR A 6 10.24 6.06 -5.54
C THR A 6 11.07 5.17 -4.62
N GLY A 7 12.29 5.57 -4.31
CA GLY A 7 13.12 4.83 -3.38
C GLY A 7 12.52 4.78 -1.99
N ASN A 8 12.00 5.91 -1.54
CA ASN A 8 11.35 5.99 -0.23
C ASN A 8 10.12 5.09 -0.18
N LEU A 9 9.34 5.07 -1.26
CA LEU A 9 8.15 4.24 -1.33
C LEU A 9 8.51 2.76 -1.34
N ILE A 10 9.53 2.38 -2.10
CA ILE A 10 9.98 0.99 -2.16
C ILE A 10 10.43 0.54 -0.76
N GLY A 11 11.17 1.38 -0.05
CA GLY A 11 11.60 1.07 1.30
C GLY A 11 10.43 0.88 2.25
N LYS A 12 9.43 1.76 2.15
CA LYS A 12 8.23 1.65 2.96
C LYS A 12 7.47 0.36 2.66
N MET A 13 7.32 0.02 1.38
CA MET A 13 6.65 -1.21 0.97
C MET A 13 7.39 -2.43 1.52
N HIS A 14 8.71 -2.43 1.42
CA HIS A 14 9.52 -3.52 1.91
C HIS A 14 9.33 -3.70 3.42
N ASN A 15 9.38 -2.60 4.16
CA ASN A 15 9.22 -2.64 5.62
C ASN A 15 7.84 -3.13 6.04
N LYS A 16 6.84 -2.89 5.22
CA LYS A 16 5.46 -3.30 5.53
C LYS A 16 5.08 -4.62 4.86
N GLY A 17 6.00 -5.25 4.15
CA GLY A 17 5.73 -6.51 3.48
C GLY A 17 4.76 -6.40 2.31
N ILE A 18 4.75 -5.25 1.64
CA ILE A 18 3.88 -5.00 0.49
C ILE A 18 4.67 -5.28 -0.77
N THR A 19 4.14 -6.15 -1.64
CA THR A 19 4.79 -6.48 -2.90
C THR A 19 4.28 -5.60 -4.03
N TYR A 20 4.98 -5.65 -5.17
CA TYR A 20 4.53 -4.96 -6.38
C TYR A 20 3.17 -5.50 -6.82
N ASP A 21 2.95 -6.80 -6.65
CA ASP A 21 1.66 -7.41 -6.97
C ASP A 21 0.54 -6.84 -6.10
N ASP A 22 0.81 -6.67 -4.81
CA ASP A 22 -0.17 -6.07 -3.90
C ASP A 22 -0.55 -4.66 -4.34
N LEU A 23 0.45 -3.87 -4.71
CA LEU A 23 0.22 -2.50 -5.13
C LEU A 23 -0.51 -2.46 -6.46
N ALA A 24 -0.13 -3.33 -7.40
CA ALA A 24 -0.78 -3.39 -8.70
C ALA A 24 -2.26 -3.74 -8.55
N GLU A 25 -2.57 -4.69 -7.69
CA GLU A 25 -3.94 -5.09 -7.44
C GLU A 25 -4.75 -3.94 -6.84
N GLU A 26 -4.16 -3.25 -5.87
CA GLU A 26 -4.85 -2.13 -5.22
C GLU A 26 -5.14 -1.01 -6.21
N MET A 27 -4.23 -0.75 -7.14
CA MET A 27 -4.37 0.33 -8.10
C MET A 27 -5.11 -0.08 -9.37
N GLY A 28 -5.37 -1.38 -9.56
CA GLY A 28 -6.04 -1.87 -10.75
C GLY A 28 -5.17 -1.83 -11.99
N VAL A 29 -3.86 -2.02 -11.83
CA VAL A 29 -2.91 -2.00 -12.95
C VAL A 29 -2.04 -3.26 -12.90
N THR A 30 -1.14 -3.41 -13.87
CA THR A 30 -0.26 -4.57 -13.92
C THR A 30 0.98 -4.36 -13.06
N LYS A 31 1.58 -5.47 -12.64
CA LYS A 31 2.85 -5.43 -11.93
C LYS A 31 3.94 -4.76 -12.78
N SER A 32 3.94 -5.04 -14.09
CA SER A 32 4.92 -4.43 -15.00
C SER A 32 4.79 -2.91 -15.01
N TYR A 33 3.56 -2.40 -14.97
CA TYR A 33 3.33 -0.96 -14.95
C TYR A 33 3.89 -0.34 -13.67
N ILE A 34 3.65 -1.00 -12.53
CA ILE A 34 4.21 -0.54 -11.25
C ILE A 34 5.74 -0.50 -11.33
N SER A 35 6.34 -1.55 -11.86
CA SER A 35 7.80 -1.62 -12.00
C SER A 35 8.33 -0.47 -12.85
N MET A 36 7.66 -0.17 -13.97
CA MET A 36 8.08 0.92 -14.84
C MET A 36 8.02 2.28 -14.15
N ILE A 37 6.99 2.50 -13.34
CA ILE A 37 6.87 3.74 -12.59
C ILE A 37 7.98 3.84 -11.55
N LEU A 38 8.21 2.78 -10.80
CA LEU A 38 9.20 2.80 -9.73
C LEU A 38 10.63 2.88 -10.26
N ASN A 39 10.85 2.43 -11.49
CA ASN A 39 12.16 2.55 -12.14
C ASN A 39 12.33 3.86 -12.90
N GLY A 40 11.32 4.73 -12.87
CA GLY A 40 11.40 6.03 -13.52
C GLY A 40 11.17 6.00 -15.02
N LYS A 41 10.70 4.87 -15.57
CA LYS A 41 10.43 4.76 -17.01
C LYS A 41 9.08 5.35 -17.38
N ARG A 42 8.17 5.48 -16.44
CA ARG A 42 6.87 6.10 -16.64
C ARG A 42 6.60 7.07 -15.50
N LYS A 43 6.07 8.24 -15.84
CA LYS A 43 5.79 9.28 -14.85
C LYS A 43 4.43 9.91 -15.10
N PRO A 44 3.34 9.14 -14.92
CA PRO A 44 2.00 9.69 -15.15
C PRO A 44 1.72 10.82 -14.17
N PRO A 45 0.92 11.82 -14.57
CA PRO A 45 0.59 12.91 -13.66
C PRO A 45 -0.10 12.40 -12.39
N GLY A 46 0.34 12.92 -11.24
CA GLY A 46 -0.25 12.57 -9.96
C GLY A 46 0.06 11.17 -9.45
N ILE A 47 1.00 10.46 -10.10
CA ILE A 47 1.25 9.05 -9.75
C ILE A 47 1.84 8.92 -8.35
N ARG A 48 2.66 9.87 -7.91
CA ARG A 48 3.23 9.82 -6.57
C ARG A 48 2.14 9.75 -5.50
N GLY A 49 1.18 10.66 -5.58
CA GLY A 49 0.08 10.70 -4.62
C GLY A 49 -0.79 9.45 -4.69
N ARG A 50 -1.05 8.96 -5.91
CA ARG A 50 -1.87 7.76 -6.10
C ARG A 50 -1.19 6.53 -5.50
N MET A 51 0.10 6.38 -5.72
CA MET A 51 0.84 5.23 -5.18
C MET A 51 0.94 5.32 -3.66
N ASP A 52 1.21 6.51 -3.15
CA ASP A 52 1.30 6.74 -1.72
C ASP A 52 -0.04 6.40 -1.04
N THR A 53 -1.13 6.87 -1.62
CA THR A 53 -2.47 6.55 -1.12
C THR A 53 -2.73 5.05 -1.15
N ALA A 54 -2.35 4.39 -2.24
CA ALA A 54 -2.58 2.95 -2.38
C ALA A 54 -1.80 2.17 -1.31
N VAL A 55 -0.54 2.52 -1.08
CA VAL A 55 0.26 1.86 -0.05
C VAL A 55 -0.36 2.09 1.33
N ASN A 56 -0.76 3.32 1.62
CA ASN A 56 -1.37 3.64 2.91
C ASN A 56 -2.69 2.89 3.09
N THR A 57 -3.47 2.74 2.03
CA THR A 57 -4.72 1.99 2.08
C THR A 57 -4.46 0.52 2.42
N ILE A 58 -3.44 -0.08 1.80
CA ILE A 58 -3.09 -1.47 2.10
C ILE A 58 -2.68 -1.61 3.55
N VAL A 59 -1.83 -0.70 4.03
CA VAL A 59 -1.37 -0.73 5.42
C VAL A 59 -2.54 -0.61 6.38
N GLN A 60 -3.44 0.33 6.14
CA GLN A 60 -4.60 0.53 7.00
C GLN A 60 -5.52 -0.68 6.99
N ARG A 61 -5.72 -1.29 5.82
CA ARG A 61 -6.56 -2.48 5.72
C ARG A 61 -5.99 -3.62 6.56
N ARG A 62 -4.68 -3.84 6.48
CA ARG A 62 -4.02 -4.89 7.25
C ARG A 62 -4.09 -4.62 8.74
N ASN A 63 -3.85 -3.38 9.14
CA ASN A 63 -3.92 -2.99 10.55
C ASN A 63 -5.35 -3.05 11.05
N GLY A 64 -6.30 -2.63 10.23
CA GLY A 64 -7.71 -2.66 10.58
C GLY A 64 -8.22 -4.08 10.81
N ILE A 65 -7.81 -5.01 9.95
CA ILE A 65 -8.18 -6.41 10.11
C ILE A 65 -7.64 -6.95 11.42
N ALA A 66 -6.37 -6.66 11.71
CA ALA A 66 -5.76 -7.12 12.96
C ALA A 66 -6.47 -6.51 14.16
N ALA A 67 -6.83 -5.23 14.10
CA ALA A 67 -7.53 -4.58 15.18
C ALA A 67 -8.93 -5.16 15.36
N ASP A 68 -9.60 -5.44 14.26
CA ASP A 68 -10.93 -6.04 14.31
C ASP A 68 -10.88 -7.43 14.96
N ASP A 69 -9.88 -8.21 14.62
CA ASP A 69 -9.70 -9.53 15.24
C ASP A 69 -9.53 -9.41 16.74
N LEU A 70 -8.76 -8.43 17.19
CA LEU A 70 -8.56 -8.21 18.61
C LEU A 70 -9.85 -7.75 19.27
N LEU A 71 -10.61 -6.89 18.62
CA LEU A 71 -11.87 -6.40 19.16
C LEU A 71 -12.90 -7.51 19.26
N LEU A 72 -12.94 -8.39 18.30
CA LEU A 72 -13.85 -9.52 18.33
C LEU A 72 -13.57 -10.44 19.49
N GLU A 73 -12.34 -10.56 19.86
CA GLU A 73 -11.96 -11.37 21.01
C GLU A 73 -12.39 -10.72 22.32
N ASN A 74 -12.45 -9.42 22.33
CA ASN A 74 -12.80 -8.68 23.50
C ASN A 74 -14.27 -8.50 23.68
N ASP A 75 -15.06 -8.16 23.21
CA ASP A 75 -16.30 -7.51 23.23
C ASP A 75 -17.20 -7.58 23.22
N THR A 76 -16.30 -6.96 22.93
CA THR A 76 -16.98 -6.52 22.68
C THR A 76 -17.50 -6.14 22.63
N THR A 77 -17.22 -6.08 22.79
CA THR A 77 -17.67 -5.47 22.61
C THR A 77 -18.02 -4.98 22.43
N GLU A 78 -17.83 -4.93 22.58
CA GLU A 78 -18.25 -4.28 22.40
C GLU A 78 -18.52 -3.83 21.89
N GLN A 79 -18.33 -4.01 21.85
CA GLN A 79 -18.67 -3.56 21.41
C GLN A 79 -18.97 -3.20 20.94
N VAL A 80 -18.78 -3.40 21.13
CA VAL A 80 -19.16 -3.07 20.74
C VAL A 80 -19.57 -2.71 20.53
N GLN A 81 -19.51 -2.82 20.44
CA GLN A 81 -19.78 -2.55 20.37
C GLN A 81 -20.26 -2.25 20.42
#